data_34c48667ab3c97c6ebcc8548a75d9253
#
_entry.id   34c48667ab3c97c6ebcc8548a75d9253
#
_cell.length_a   1.000
_cell.length_b   1.000
_cell.length_c   1.000
_cell.angle_alpha   90.00
_cell.angle_beta   90.00
_cell.angle_gamma   90.00
#
_symmetry.space_group_name_H-M   'P 1'
#
loop_
_entity.id
_entity.type
_entity.pdbx_description
1 polymer ?
#
loop_
_entity_poly.entity_id
_entity_poly.type
_entity_poly.pdbx_seq_one_letter_code
_entity_poly.pdbx_strand_id
1 'polypeptide(L)'
;MSTVKSDIEIARSAKMKPIQDILNGISVPDEANVYSPMGRYIAKIKPEYLETLKNKKDGKLILVTAITPTPAGEGKTTTSVGLTDGLNKIGKKSIVCLREPSLGPSFGMKGGAAGGGYAQVVPMEQLIFTSQETFMQ
;
A
#
# COMPACT_ATOMS: atom_id res chain seq x y z
N MET A 1 7.65 26.83 -18.06
CA MET A 1 6.53 26.06 -17.56
C MET A 1 7.12 24.81 -16.89
N SER A 2 6.90 24.60 -15.60
CA SER A 2 7.34 23.36 -14.95
C SER A 2 6.50 22.22 -15.52
N THR A 3 7.13 21.26 -16.20
CA THR A 3 6.47 20.03 -16.64
C THR A 3 5.98 19.26 -15.43
N VAL A 4 4.68 18.97 -15.38
CA VAL A 4 4.11 18.11 -14.34
C VAL A 4 4.71 16.72 -14.51
N LYS A 5 5.35 16.19 -13.45
CA LYS A 5 5.92 14.83 -13.47
C LYS A 5 4.81 13.78 -13.61
N SER A 6 5.09 12.73 -14.37
CA SER A 6 4.23 11.54 -14.43
C SER A 6 4.28 10.75 -13.12
N ASP A 7 3.26 9.90 -12.86
CA ASP A 7 3.18 9.04 -11.67
C ASP A 7 4.42 8.17 -11.51
N ILE A 8 4.94 7.61 -12.59
CA ILE A 8 6.16 6.80 -12.62
C ILE A 8 7.40 7.62 -12.22
N GLU A 9 7.54 8.85 -12.72
CA GLU A 9 8.65 9.71 -12.36
C GLU A 9 8.60 10.10 -10.88
N ILE A 10 7.41 10.35 -10.35
CA ILE A 10 7.20 10.64 -8.92
C ILE A 10 7.57 9.39 -8.10
N ALA A 11 7.06 8.22 -8.45
CA ALA A 11 7.35 6.97 -7.75
C ALA A 11 8.85 6.65 -7.71
N ARG A 12 9.55 6.79 -8.85
CA ARG A 12 11.00 6.54 -8.95
C ARG A 12 11.85 7.57 -8.21
N SER A 13 11.35 8.78 -8.03
CA SER A 13 12.04 9.84 -7.26
C SER A 13 11.79 9.74 -5.76
N ALA A 14 10.89 8.86 -5.31
CA ALA A 14 10.54 8.71 -3.91
C ALA A 14 11.71 8.13 -3.08
N LYS A 15 11.97 8.71 -1.92
CA LYS A 15 12.94 8.18 -0.96
C LYS A 15 12.27 7.11 -0.10
N MET A 16 12.39 5.86 -0.52
CA MET A 16 11.80 4.71 0.17
C MET A 16 12.51 4.43 1.49
N LYS A 17 11.73 4.07 2.51
CA LYS A 17 12.23 3.54 3.79
C LYS A 17 12.27 2.01 3.73
N PRO A 18 13.22 1.36 4.41
CA PRO A 18 13.17 -0.10 4.61
C PRO A 18 11.85 -0.51 5.24
N ILE A 19 11.34 -1.69 4.85
CA ILE A 19 10.04 -2.17 5.37
C ILE A 19 10.06 -2.35 6.89
N GLN A 20 11.20 -2.70 7.45
CA GLN A 20 11.39 -2.84 8.89
C GLN A 20 11.11 -1.53 9.64
N ASP A 21 11.57 -0.38 9.11
CA ASP A 21 11.32 0.93 9.71
C ASP A 21 9.82 1.26 9.69
N ILE A 22 9.11 0.86 8.64
CA ILE A 22 7.66 1.03 8.51
C ILE A 22 6.93 0.16 9.55
N LEU A 23 7.30 -1.13 9.65
CA LEU A 23 6.70 -2.07 10.59
C LEU A 23 6.92 -1.63 12.05
N ASN A 24 8.12 -1.16 12.37
CA ASN A 24 8.42 -0.57 13.69
C ASN A 24 7.53 0.65 13.98
N GLY A 25 7.31 1.50 13.00
CA GLY A 25 6.45 2.68 13.12
C GLY A 25 4.99 2.36 13.49
N ILE A 26 4.49 1.20 13.08
CA ILE A 26 3.15 0.70 13.42
C ILE A 26 3.16 -0.32 14.57
N SER A 27 4.28 -0.48 15.26
CA SER A 27 4.47 -1.37 16.41
C SER A 27 4.29 -2.86 16.11
N VAL A 28 4.69 -3.29 14.91
CA VAL A 28 4.83 -4.71 14.55
C VAL A 28 6.21 -5.17 15.02
N PRO A 29 6.31 -6.23 15.85
CA PRO A 29 7.59 -6.73 16.35
C PRO A 29 8.51 -7.22 15.24
N ASP A 30 9.81 -6.97 15.39
CA ASP A 30 10.83 -7.50 14.48
C ASP A 30 11.24 -8.92 14.90
N GLU A 31 10.38 -9.88 14.61
CA GLU A 31 10.55 -11.27 14.98
C GLU A 31 10.24 -12.18 13.77
N ALA A 32 10.99 -13.26 13.63
CA ALA A 32 10.87 -14.18 12.50
C ALA A 32 9.52 -14.90 12.42
N ASN A 33 8.77 -14.99 13.53
CA ASN A 33 7.42 -15.55 13.59
C ASN A 33 6.31 -14.52 13.28
N VAL A 34 6.64 -13.25 13.11
CA VAL A 34 5.68 -12.17 12.87
C VAL A 34 5.53 -11.88 11.38
N TYR A 35 6.62 -11.76 10.66
CA TYR A 35 6.61 -11.50 9.23
C TYR A 35 7.79 -12.15 8.50
N SER A 36 7.66 -12.27 7.19
CA SER A 36 8.73 -12.69 6.29
C SER A 36 9.12 -11.53 5.38
N PRO A 37 10.37 -11.05 5.41
CA PRO A 37 10.79 -10.00 4.48
C PRO A 37 10.89 -10.57 3.06
N MET A 38 10.37 -9.79 2.10
CA MET A 38 10.48 -10.06 0.66
C MET A 38 11.33 -8.95 0.03
N GLY A 39 12.64 -9.03 0.22
CA GLY A 39 13.57 -7.96 -0.11
C GLY A 39 13.54 -6.82 0.92
N ARG A 40 13.99 -5.63 0.49
CA ARG A 40 14.20 -4.49 1.39
C ARG A 40 12.92 -3.71 1.74
N TYR A 41 11.92 -3.74 0.86
CA TYR A 41 10.80 -2.80 0.88
C TYR A 41 9.44 -3.47 1.04
N ILE A 42 9.38 -4.79 1.08
CA ILE A 42 8.14 -5.56 1.17
C ILE A 42 8.29 -6.61 2.29
N ALA A 43 7.20 -6.87 2.99
CA ALA A 43 7.11 -7.97 3.96
C ALA A 43 5.73 -8.61 3.89
N LYS A 44 5.68 -9.90 4.20
CA LYS A 44 4.46 -10.68 4.32
C LYS A 44 4.20 -10.97 5.80
N ILE A 45 3.11 -10.43 6.33
CA ILE A 45 2.69 -10.70 7.71
C ILE A 45 2.21 -12.15 7.80
N LYS A 46 2.66 -12.88 8.81
CA LYS A 46 2.29 -14.27 9.01
C LYS A 46 0.89 -14.38 9.61
N PRO A 47 0.05 -15.32 9.12
CA PRO A 47 -1.29 -15.55 9.65
C PRO A 47 -1.29 -15.84 11.15
N GLU A 48 -0.28 -16.58 11.63
CA GLU A 48 -0.14 -16.96 13.04
C GLU A 48 0.00 -15.71 13.95
N TYR A 49 0.67 -14.68 13.48
CA TYR A 49 0.75 -13.42 14.20
C TYR A 49 -0.61 -12.72 14.25
N LEU A 50 -1.38 -12.74 13.17
CA LEU A 50 -2.73 -12.14 13.16
C LEU A 50 -3.64 -12.80 14.18
N GLU A 51 -3.52 -14.12 14.40
CA GLU A 51 -4.27 -14.83 15.43
C GLU A 51 -4.02 -14.28 16.84
N THR A 52 -2.77 -13.87 17.13
CA THR A 52 -2.42 -13.28 18.44
C THR A 52 -3.06 -11.91 18.69
N LEU A 53 -3.53 -11.25 17.64
CA LEU A 53 -4.13 -9.93 17.72
C LEU A 53 -5.64 -9.94 17.98
N LYS A 54 -6.31 -11.09 17.90
CA LYS A 54 -7.79 -11.22 18.00
C LYS A 54 -8.38 -10.64 19.29
N ASN A 55 -7.61 -10.63 20.37
CA ASN A 55 -8.05 -10.09 21.67
C ASN A 55 -7.66 -8.61 21.87
N LYS A 56 -7.01 -7.99 20.90
CA LYS A 56 -6.70 -6.56 20.97
C LYS A 56 -7.92 -5.73 20.57
N LYS A 57 -8.06 -4.57 21.19
CA LYS A 57 -9.12 -3.62 20.83
C LYS A 57 -8.95 -3.17 19.38
N ASP A 58 -10.03 -3.24 18.61
CA ASP A 58 -10.08 -2.78 17.24
C ASP A 58 -9.83 -1.27 17.12
N GLY A 59 -9.18 -0.89 16.05
CA GLY A 59 -9.07 0.50 15.62
C GLY A 59 -10.36 1.01 14.97
N LYS A 60 -10.33 2.24 14.51
CA LYS A 60 -11.42 2.82 13.73
C LYS A 60 -11.28 2.41 12.27
N LEU A 61 -12.34 1.87 11.69
CA LEU A 61 -12.40 1.55 10.27
C LEU A 61 -12.97 2.73 9.48
N ILE A 62 -12.26 3.13 8.43
CA ILE A 62 -12.72 4.13 7.45
C ILE A 62 -12.85 3.45 6.11
N LEU A 63 -14.07 3.39 5.59
CA LEU A 63 -14.34 2.82 4.26
C LEU A 63 -14.33 3.94 3.21
N VAL A 64 -13.48 3.78 2.19
CA VAL A 64 -13.47 4.64 1.00
C VAL A 64 -14.12 3.89 -0.15
N THR A 65 -15.23 4.41 -0.64
CA THR A 65 -16.03 3.80 -1.71
C THR A 65 -16.47 4.82 -2.76
N ALA A 66 -17.06 4.36 -3.84
CA ALA A 66 -17.67 5.20 -4.88
C ALA A 66 -19.03 4.64 -5.28
N ILE A 67 -19.95 5.53 -5.64
CA ILE A 67 -21.34 5.18 -5.97
C ILE A 67 -21.40 4.45 -7.32
N THR A 68 -20.69 4.96 -8.34
CA THR A 68 -20.77 4.47 -9.72
C THR A 68 -19.36 4.27 -10.29
N PRO A 69 -19.07 3.13 -10.95
CA PRO A 69 -17.80 2.95 -11.64
C PRO A 69 -17.71 3.83 -12.88
N THR A 70 -16.51 4.36 -13.17
CA THR A 70 -16.23 5.12 -14.39
C THR A 70 -15.08 4.49 -15.17
N PRO A 71 -14.98 4.68 -16.50
CA PRO A 71 -13.86 4.15 -17.29
C PRO A 71 -12.49 4.68 -16.83
N ALA A 72 -12.42 5.94 -16.39
CA ALA A 72 -11.18 6.57 -15.93
C ALA A 72 -10.78 6.17 -14.50
N GLY A 73 -11.70 5.58 -13.73
CA GLY A 73 -11.53 5.35 -12.29
C GLY A 73 -12.08 6.49 -11.45
N GLU A 74 -12.37 6.21 -10.18
CA GLU A 74 -13.02 7.15 -9.25
C GLU A 74 -12.03 7.72 -8.21
N GLY A 75 -10.75 7.35 -8.29
CA GLY A 75 -9.72 7.84 -7.38
C GLY A 75 -9.75 7.24 -5.96
N LYS A 76 -10.49 6.14 -5.74
CA LYS A 76 -10.59 5.49 -4.42
C LYS A 76 -9.23 5.18 -3.81
N THR A 77 -8.34 4.56 -4.57
CA THR A 77 -6.99 4.19 -4.10
C THR A 77 -6.16 5.43 -3.77
N THR A 78 -6.13 6.42 -4.65
CA THR A 78 -5.42 7.69 -4.43
C THR A 78 -5.93 8.40 -3.19
N THR A 79 -7.25 8.45 -3.01
CA THR A 79 -7.88 9.04 -1.81
C THR A 79 -7.53 8.26 -0.55
N SER A 80 -7.54 6.93 -0.59
CA SER A 80 -7.22 6.08 0.56
C SER A 80 -5.75 6.26 0.99
N VAL A 81 -4.82 6.28 0.04
CA VAL A 81 -3.39 6.50 0.32
C VAL A 81 -3.18 7.91 0.87
N GLY A 82 -3.69 8.95 0.19
CA GLY A 82 -3.55 10.34 0.63
C GLY A 82 -4.15 10.61 2.00
N LEU A 83 -5.30 10.00 2.32
CA LEU A 83 -5.92 10.09 3.64
C LEU A 83 -5.04 9.45 4.71
N THR A 84 -4.48 8.26 4.44
CA THR A 84 -3.59 7.56 5.37
C THR A 84 -2.31 8.35 5.61
N ASP A 85 -1.70 8.89 4.56
CA ASP A 85 -0.52 9.76 4.67
C ASP A 85 -0.83 11.01 5.50
N GLY A 86 -1.98 11.65 5.23
CA GLY A 86 -2.43 12.82 5.99
C GLY A 86 -2.64 12.52 7.47
N LEU A 87 -3.27 11.40 7.80
CA LEU A 87 -3.46 10.96 9.19
C LEU A 87 -2.13 10.70 9.89
N ASN A 88 -1.21 9.98 9.25
CA ASN A 88 0.11 9.73 9.81
C ASN A 88 0.90 11.03 10.00
N LYS A 89 0.79 11.98 9.07
CA LYS A 89 1.44 13.29 9.18
C LYS A 89 0.99 14.12 10.37
N ILE A 90 -0.28 14.00 10.76
CA ILE A 90 -0.82 14.67 11.97
C ILE A 90 -0.67 13.83 13.24
N GLY A 91 0.15 12.78 13.23
CA GLY A 91 0.48 11.95 14.40
C GLY A 91 -0.55 10.89 14.74
N LYS A 92 -1.50 10.57 13.84
CA LYS A 92 -2.41 9.44 14.02
C LYS A 92 -1.77 8.20 13.40
N LYS A 93 -1.79 7.07 14.12
CA LYS A 93 -1.37 5.78 13.57
C LYS A 93 -2.44 5.28 12.61
N SER A 94 -2.13 5.22 11.33
CA SER A 94 -3.06 4.81 10.28
C SER A 94 -2.39 3.83 9.33
N ILE A 95 -3.13 2.81 8.92
CA ILE A 95 -2.73 1.79 7.95
C ILE A 95 -3.77 1.79 6.83
N VAL A 96 -3.31 1.77 5.58
CA VAL A 96 -4.19 1.61 4.43
C VAL A 96 -4.26 0.14 4.04
N CYS A 97 -5.48 -0.34 3.77
CA CYS A 97 -5.74 -1.64 3.17
C CYS A 97 -6.29 -1.41 1.77
N LEU A 98 -5.58 -1.88 0.75
CA LEU A 98 -5.94 -1.69 -0.64
C LEU A 98 -6.25 -3.04 -1.29
N ARG A 99 -7.04 -2.99 -2.36
CA ARG A 99 -7.16 -4.13 -3.26
C ARG A 99 -5.81 -4.36 -3.93
N GLU A 100 -5.42 -5.63 -4.10
CA GLU A 100 -4.22 -5.99 -4.85
C GLU A 100 -4.23 -5.38 -6.26
N PRO A 101 -3.11 -4.78 -6.68
CA PRO A 101 -2.98 -4.29 -8.04
C PRO A 101 -2.96 -5.46 -9.03
N SER A 102 -3.64 -5.31 -10.17
CA SER A 102 -3.54 -6.23 -11.29
C SER A 102 -2.36 -5.88 -12.19
N LEU A 103 -2.01 -6.74 -13.15
CA LEU A 103 -1.00 -6.44 -14.18
C LEU A 103 -1.39 -5.28 -15.11
N GLY A 104 -2.68 -4.92 -15.16
CA GLY A 104 -3.19 -3.84 -16.01
C GLY A 104 -2.40 -2.53 -15.93
N PRO A 105 -2.09 -1.98 -14.75
CA PRO A 105 -1.31 -0.75 -14.62
C PRO A 105 0.09 -0.81 -15.25
N SER A 106 0.75 -1.97 -15.23
CA SER A 106 2.06 -2.15 -15.89
C SER A 106 1.98 -2.03 -17.41
N PHE A 107 0.81 -2.23 -17.98
CA PHE A 107 0.52 -2.08 -19.42
C PHE A 107 -0.30 -0.82 -19.74
N GLY A 108 -0.39 0.14 -18.80
CA GLY A 108 -1.15 1.38 -18.99
C GLY A 108 -2.67 1.19 -18.98
N MET A 109 -3.17 0.03 -18.54
CA MET A 109 -4.60 -0.24 -18.43
C MET A 109 -5.14 -0.02 -17.02
N LYS A 110 -6.46 0.24 -16.88
CA LYS A 110 -7.13 0.33 -15.59
C LYS A 110 -7.04 -0.99 -14.84
N GLY A 111 -6.63 -0.96 -13.56
CA GLY A 111 -6.65 -2.14 -12.70
C GLY A 111 -5.82 -1.94 -11.43
N GLY A 112 -6.44 -1.91 -10.26
CA GLY A 112 -5.82 -1.93 -8.94
C GLY A 112 -4.53 -1.11 -8.81
N ALA A 113 -4.60 0.19 -9.09
CA ALA A 113 -3.44 1.06 -9.02
C ALA A 113 -2.90 1.22 -7.59
N ALA A 114 -1.60 1.46 -7.45
CA ALA A 114 -0.97 1.80 -6.17
C ALA A 114 -1.21 3.26 -5.74
N GLY A 115 -2.18 3.95 -6.33
CA GLY A 115 -2.43 5.37 -6.13
C GLY A 115 -2.03 6.22 -7.34
N GLY A 116 -1.90 7.54 -7.17
CA GLY A 116 -1.49 8.46 -8.22
C GLY A 116 -0.90 9.75 -7.66
N GLY A 117 -0.15 10.48 -8.48
CA GLY A 117 0.58 11.66 -8.05
C GLY A 117 1.52 11.36 -6.90
N TYR A 118 1.44 12.15 -5.83
CA TYR A 118 2.22 11.93 -4.61
C TYR A 118 1.57 10.95 -3.62
N ALA A 119 0.31 10.55 -3.86
CA ALA A 119 -0.40 9.58 -3.04
C ALA A 119 -0.26 8.17 -3.65
N GLN A 120 0.93 7.60 -3.56
CA GLN A 120 1.27 6.29 -4.13
C GLN A 120 1.92 5.38 -3.10
N VAL A 121 1.65 4.06 -3.23
CA VAL A 121 2.40 3.01 -2.54
C VAL A 121 3.59 2.61 -3.42
N VAL A 122 4.77 2.64 -2.87
CA VAL A 122 6.02 2.28 -3.56
C VAL A 122 6.74 1.15 -2.81
N PRO A 123 7.42 0.24 -3.51
CA PRO A 123 7.67 0.16 -4.95
C PRO A 123 6.51 -0.52 -5.70
N MET A 124 5.84 0.20 -6.59
CA MET A 124 4.65 -0.27 -7.31
C MET A 124 4.93 -1.50 -8.17
N GLU A 125 6.04 -1.48 -8.93
CA GLU A 125 6.41 -2.56 -9.84
C GLU A 125 6.62 -3.89 -9.09
N GLN A 126 7.30 -3.88 -7.94
CA GLN A 126 7.53 -5.09 -7.14
C GLN A 126 6.23 -5.61 -6.51
N LEU A 127 5.35 -4.73 -6.05
CA LEU A 127 4.06 -5.14 -5.49
C LEU A 127 3.17 -5.85 -6.52
N ILE A 128 3.16 -5.38 -7.76
CA ILE A 128 2.40 -6.00 -8.85
C ILE A 128 2.91 -7.42 -9.14
N PHE A 129 4.21 -7.60 -9.24
CA PHE A 129 4.80 -8.93 -9.53
C PHE A 129 4.64 -9.89 -8.35
N THR A 130 4.84 -9.43 -7.12
CA THR A 130 4.76 -10.28 -5.92
C THR A 130 3.35 -10.80 -5.66
N SER A 131 2.31 -9.99 -5.98
CA SER A 131 0.92 -10.43 -5.85
C SER A 131 0.54 -11.53 -6.86
N GLN A 132 1.17 -11.56 -8.04
CA GLN A 132 0.93 -12.60 -9.06
C GLN A 132 1.54 -13.95 -8.70
N GLU A 133 2.68 -13.98 -8.03
CA GLU A 133 3.31 -15.23 -7.59
C GLU A 133 2.47 -16.00 -6.57
N THR A 134 1.62 -15.31 -5.81
CA THR A 134 0.73 -15.93 -4.82
C THR A 134 -0.41 -16.72 -5.47
N PHE A 135 -0.74 -16.46 -6.73
CA PHE A 135 -1.80 -17.18 -7.47
C PHE A 135 -1.28 -18.34 -8.33
N MET A 136 0.04 -18.55 -8.42
CA MET A 136 0.64 -19.65 -9.20
C MET A 136 1.13 -20.80 -8.32
N GLN A 137 0.80 -20.83 -7.04
CA GLN A 137 0.96 -21.96 -6.12
C GLN A 137 -0.45 -22.48 -5.78
#